data_c086ff5c26a1e7d118c2ab585fc16a3e
#
_entry.id   c086ff5c26a1e7d118c2ab585fc16a3e
#
_cell.length_a   1.000
_cell.length_b   1.000
_cell.length_c   1.000
_cell.angle_alpha   90.00
_cell.angle_beta   90.00
_cell.angle_gamma   90.00
#
_symmetry.space_group_name_H-M   'P 1'
#
loop_
_entity.id
_entity.type
_entity.pdbx_description
1 polymer ?
#
loop_
_entity_poly.entity_id
_entity_poly.type
_entity_poly.pdbx_seq_one_letter_code
_entity_poly.pdbx_strand_id
1 'polypeptide(L)'
;LQAMDQPSIDGVNTYFVARATAETGLKVALSGLGADELLGGYPSFNQVPRLAGSIGRLPIPGFVARGTRMLLSPILSGLTSAKYAGVLEYGRSIGDAYLLRRGLFMPWELERILDRETAREGLARLDLSARLQATADPHGSPRAAVSALEKGWYMSGQLLRDADWAGMAHSLEIRV
;
A
#
# COMPACT_ATOMS: atom_id res chain seq x y z
N LEU A 1 14.77 16.49 -2.53
CA LEU A 1 13.36 16.89 -2.42
C LEU A 1 12.83 17.53 -3.71
N GLN A 2 13.60 18.37 -4.42
CA GLN A 2 13.14 19.01 -5.67
C GLN A 2 12.86 18.03 -6.81
N ALA A 3 13.51 16.86 -6.82
CA ALA A 3 13.30 15.83 -7.83
C ALA A 3 12.11 14.91 -7.50
N MET A 4 11.64 14.92 -6.25
CA MET A 4 10.51 14.07 -5.84
C MET A 4 9.18 14.64 -6.35
N ASP A 5 8.37 13.79 -6.95
CA ASP A 5 7.02 14.11 -7.38
C ASP A 5 5.96 13.78 -6.31
N GLN A 6 6.30 12.90 -5.37
CA GLN A 6 5.51 12.59 -4.18
C GLN A 6 6.42 12.23 -2.99
N PRO A 7 5.99 12.43 -1.73
CA PRO A 7 6.75 12.03 -0.57
C PRO A 7 7.01 10.52 -0.54
N SER A 8 8.26 10.13 -0.41
CA SER A 8 8.68 8.73 -0.28
C SER A 8 9.91 8.62 0.61
N ILE A 9 9.95 7.60 1.48
CA ILE A 9 11.13 7.28 2.29
C ILE A 9 12.07 6.40 1.48
N ASP A 10 11.55 5.40 0.80
CA ASP A 10 12.33 4.47 -0.01
C ASP A 10 13.01 5.16 -1.19
N GLY A 11 12.35 6.16 -1.78
CA GLY A 11 12.89 6.97 -2.86
C GLY A 11 14.12 7.78 -2.46
N VAL A 12 14.24 8.21 -1.19
CA VAL A 12 15.44 8.89 -0.69
C VAL A 12 16.65 7.96 -0.75
N ASN A 13 16.49 6.71 -0.32
CA ASN A 13 17.54 5.70 -0.41
C ASN A 13 17.92 5.42 -1.87
N THR A 14 16.92 5.22 -2.74
CA THR A 14 17.11 5.00 -4.17
C THR A 14 17.85 6.16 -4.83
N TYR A 15 17.57 7.41 -4.44
CA TYR A 15 18.27 8.60 -4.92
C TYR A 15 19.78 8.54 -4.65
N PHE A 16 20.19 8.20 -3.43
CA PHE A 16 21.61 8.11 -3.10
C PHE A 16 22.30 6.93 -3.79
N VAL A 17 21.62 5.79 -3.93
CA VAL A 17 22.15 4.65 -4.67
C VAL A 17 22.30 5.00 -6.16
N ALA A 18 21.29 5.64 -6.78
CA ALA A 18 21.34 6.10 -8.16
C ALA A 18 22.50 7.09 -8.39
N ARG A 19 22.68 8.04 -7.47
CA ARG A 19 23.79 8.99 -7.49
C ARG A 19 25.15 8.27 -7.49
N ALA A 20 25.37 7.40 -6.52
CA ALA A 20 26.64 6.67 -6.40
C ALA A 20 26.91 5.81 -7.66
N THR A 21 25.88 5.19 -8.23
CA THR A 21 25.99 4.43 -9.48
C THR A 21 26.34 5.32 -10.67
N ALA A 22 25.69 6.46 -10.80
CA ALA A 22 25.98 7.42 -11.89
C ALA A 22 27.41 8.00 -11.80
N GLU A 23 27.92 8.24 -10.60
CA GLU A 23 29.29 8.71 -10.35
C GLU A 23 30.36 7.72 -10.84
N THR A 24 30.04 6.44 -11.01
CA THR A 24 30.93 5.44 -11.64
C THR A 24 30.94 5.51 -13.18
N GLY A 25 30.15 6.39 -13.79
CA GLY A 25 30.04 6.55 -15.24
C GLY A 25 28.99 5.65 -15.89
N LEU A 26 28.28 4.81 -15.14
CA LEU A 26 27.20 3.97 -15.67
C LEU A 26 26.00 4.84 -16.10
N LYS A 27 25.34 4.42 -17.16
CA LYS A 27 24.13 5.07 -17.69
C LYS A 27 22.87 4.23 -17.50
N VAL A 28 23.06 2.94 -17.27
CA VAL A 28 21.97 1.97 -17.06
C VAL A 28 22.34 1.06 -15.89
N ALA A 29 21.40 0.79 -15.00
CA ALA A 29 21.53 -0.17 -13.93
C ALA A 29 20.36 -1.15 -13.92
N LEU A 30 20.63 -2.41 -13.59
CA LEU A 30 19.58 -3.41 -13.34
C LEU A 30 19.25 -3.44 -11.86
N SER A 31 17.97 -3.46 -11.53
CA SER A 31 17.45 -3.53 -10.17
C SER A 31 16.67 -4.83 -9.94
N GLY A 32 16.64 -5.32 -8.71
CA GLY A 32 15.81 -6.44 -8.29
C GLY A 32 14.37 -6.06 -7.92
N LEU A 33 13.93 -4.83 -8.19
CA LEU A 33 12.55 -4.40 -7.95
C LEU A 33 11.57 -5.29 -8.72
N GLY A 34 10.41 -5.58 -8.12
CA GLY A 34 9.37 -6.40 -8.73
C GLY A 34 9.51 -7.89 -8.45
N ALA A 35 10.66 -8.39 -8.01
CA ALA A 35 10.85 -9.80 -7.72
C ALA A 35 9.90 -10.29 -6.60
N ASP A 36 9.76 -9.55 -5.51
CA ASP A 36 8.89 -9.91 -4.39
C ASP A 36 7.40 -9.84 -4.77
N GLU A 37 7.01 -8.90 -5.61
CA GLU A 37 5.65 -8.73 -6.13
C GLU A 37 5.24 -9.87 -7.08
N LEU A 38 6.20 -10.36 -7.86
CA LEU A 38 5.98 -11.45 -8.81
C LEU A 38 6.09 -12.82 -8.14
N LEU A 39 7.12 -13.02 -7.32
CA LEU A 39 7.43 -14.33 -6.72
C LEU A 39 6.76 -14.53 -5.35
N GLY A 40 6.21 -13.47 -4.76
CA GLY A 40 5.48 -13.55 -3.50
C GLY A 40 6.38 -13.57 -2.27
N GLY A 41 7.43 -12.74 -2.25
CA GLY A 41 8.39 -12.64 -1.15
C GLY A 41 7.83 -11.93 0.09
N TYR A 42 6.80 -11.09 -0.05
CA TYR A 42 6.24 -10.33 1.07
C TYR A 42 5.35 -11.16 2.00
N PRO A 43 5.35 -10.85 3.32
CA PRO A 43 4.41 -11.44 4.26
C PRO A 43 2.93 -11.22 3.90
N SER A 44 2.61 -10.17 3.13
CA SER A 44 1.25 -9.86 2.64
C SER A 44 0.63 -11.03 1.87
N PHE A 45 1.42 -11.81 1.12
CA PHE A 45 0.95 -12.98 0.38
C PHE A 45 0.34 -14.08 1.24
N ASN A 46 0.70 -14.14 2.51
CA ASN A 46 0.14 -15.07 3.49
C ASN A 46 -0.86 -14.38 4.44
N GLN A 47 -0.55 -13.15 4.87
CA GLN A 47 -1.32 -12.46 5.90
C GLN A 47 -2.66 -11.96 5.37
N VAL A 48 -2.69 -11.39 4.16
CA VAL A 48 -3.90 -10.84 3.56
C VAL A 48 -4.96 -11.93 3.29
N PRO A 49 -4.64 -13.06 2.62
CA PRO A 49 -5.61 -14.13 2.45
C PRO A 49 -6.10 -14.76 3.74
N ARG A 50 -5.21 -14.94 4.74
CA ARG A 50 -5.60 -15.48 6.04
C ARG A 50 -6.57 -14.56 6.76
N LEU A 51 -6.30 -13.25 6.74
CA LEU A 51 -7.16 -12.25 7.36
C LEU A 51 -8.53 -12.24 6.67
N ALA A 52 -8.57 -12.13 5.35
CA ALA A 52 -9.81 -12.13 4.58
C ALA A 52 -10.61 -13.44 4.76
N GLY A 53 -9.93 -14.58 4.79
CA GLY A 53 -10.56 -15.89 5.01
C GLY A 53 -11.10 -16.10 6.41
N SER A 54 -10.50 -15.47 7.43
CA SER A 54 -10.96 -15.57 8.83
C SER A 54 -12.08 -14.58 9.14
N ILE A 55 -11.87 -13.30 8.87
CA ILE A 55 -12.83 -12.25 9.19
C ILE A 55 -14.00 -12.23 8.21
N GLY A 56 -13.78 -12.50 6.92
CA GLY A 56 -14.82 -12.49 5.89
C GLY A 56 -15.94 -13.52 6.13
N ARG A 57 -15.64 -14.59 6.88
CA ARG A 57 -16.63 -15.62 7.25
C ARG A 57 -17.51 -15.23 8.45
N LEU A 58 -17.12 -14.19 9.19
CA LEU A 58 -17.87 -13.78 10.37
C LEU A 58 -19.08 -12.92 9.96
N PRO A 59 -20.30 -13.26 10.41
CA PRO A 59 -21.51 -12.49 10.10
C PRO A 59 -21.60 -11.24 10.99
N ILE A 60 -20.58 -10.38 10.93
CA ILE A 60 -20.53 -9.15 11.73
C ILE A 60 -21.19 -8.01 10.92
N PRO A 61 -22.24 -7.38 11.40
CA PRO A 61 -22.81 -6.20 10.75
C PRO A 61 -21.78 -5.06 10.67
N GLY A 62 -21.81 -4.30 9.58
CA GLY A 62 -20.84 -3.21 9.34
C GLY A 62 -20.85 -2.13 10.44
N PHE A 63 -22.03 -1.83 11.02
CA PHE A 63 -22.13 -0.87 12.12
C PHE A 63 -21.43 -1.37 13.41
N VAL A 64 -21.45 -2.68 13.67
CA VAL A 64 -20.74 -3.29 14.81
C VAL A 64 -19.23 -3.20 14.59
N ALA A 65 -18.76 -3.56 13.39
CA ALA A 65 -17.34 -3.46 13.05
C ALA A 65 -16.82 -2.02 13.17
N ARG A 66 -17.61 -1.04 12.70
CA ARG A 66 -17.29 0.39 12.85
C ARG A 66 -17.31 0.85 14.30
N GLY A 67 -18.30 0.44 15.08
CA GLY A 67 -18.39 0.73 16.52
C GLY A 67 -17.19 0.18 17.29
N THR A 68 -16.81 -1.06 17.02
CA THR A 68 -15.61 -1.69 17.60
C THR A 68 -14.34 -0.91 17.26
N ARG A 69 -14.18 -0.47 16.02
CA ARG A 69 -13.05 0.38 15.62
C ARG A 69 -13.01 1.67 16.41
N MET A 70 -14.14 2.36 16.56
CA MET A 70 -14.20 3.63 17.30
C MET A 70 -13.81 3.47 18.77
N LEU A 71 -14.21 2.37 19.40
CA LEU A 71 -13.87 2.09 20.79
C LEU A 71 -12.42 1.65 20.99
N LEU A 72 -11.88 0.84 20.06
CA LEU A 72 -10.54 0.28 20.21
C LEU A 72 -9.43 1.19 19.67
N SER A 73 -9.74 2.11 18.74
CA SER A 73 -8.73 2.99 18.12
C SER A 73 -7.90 3.79 19.14
N PRO A 74 -8.46 4.44 20.17
CA PRO A 74 -7.67 5.18 21.15
C PRO A 74 -6.80 4.28 22.02
N ILE A 75 -7.23 3.05 22.29
CA ILE A 75 -6.51 2.09 23.12
C ILE A 75 -5.34 1.51 22.33
N LEU A 76 -5.59 1.09 21.09
CA LEU A 76 -4.58 0.47 20.24
C LEU A 76 -3.51 1.46 19.77
N SER A 77 -3.83 2.75 19.65
CA SER A 77 -2.84 3.77 19.29
C SER A 77 -1.69 3.89 20.29
N GLY A 78 -1.88 3.48 21.54
CA GLY A 78 -0.82 3.44 22.56
C GLY A 78 0.02 2.15 22.56
N LEU A 79 -0.49 1.06 21.97
CA LEU A 79 0.14 -0.26 22.00
C LEU A 79 0.70 -0.69 20.64
N THR A 80 0.06 -0.27 19.56
CA THR A 80 0.41 -0.64 18.17
C THR A 80 -0.16 0.42 17.22
N SER A 81 -0.18 0.13 15.92
CA SER A 81 -0.80 1.04 14.94
C SER A 81 -2.33 1.06 15.09
N ALA A 82 -2.90 2.26 15.21
CA ALA A 82 -4.35 2.49 15.32
C ALA A 82 -5.15 1.84 14.17
N LYS A 83 -4.54 1.62 13.01
CA LYS A 83 -5.17 0.99 11.85
C LYS A 83 -5.74 -0.40 12.15
N TYR A 84 -5.13 -1.16 13.09
CA TYR A 84 -5.59 -2.50 13.44
C TYR A 84 -6.92 -2.51 14.22
N ALA A 85 -7.36 -1.36 14.74
CA ALA A 85 -8.74 -1.23 15.24
C ALA A 85 -9.77 -1.50 14.13
N GLY A 86 -9.42 -1.25 12.86
CA GLY A 86 -10.29 -1.49 11.71
C GLY A 86 -10.29 -2.93 11.17
N VAL A 87 -9.67 -3.89 11.85
CA VAL A 87 -9.55 -5.27 11.35
C VAL A 87 -10.89 -5.93 11.04
N LEU A 88 -11.92 -5.71 11.84
CA LEU A 88 -13.26 -6.25 11.62
C LEU A 88 -14.01 -5.56 10.46
N GLU A 89 -13.67 -4.33 10.17
CA GLU A 89 -14.27 -3.53 9.09
C GLU A 89 -13.57 -3.83 7.76
N TYR A 90 -12.24 -3.84 7.75
CA TYR A 90 -11.40 -3.96 6.55
C TYR A 90 -10.80 -5.37 6.33
N GLY A 91 -10.89 -6.27 7.28
CA GLY A 91 -10.38 -7.64 7.15
C GLY A 91 -11.29 -8.58 6.36
N ARG A 92 -12.38 -8.11 5.72
CA ARG A 92 -13.44 -8.97 5.17
C ARG A 92 -13.22 -9.36 3.72
N SER A 93 -12.43 -8.63 2.99
CA SER A 93 -12.10 -8.87 1.60
C SER A 93 -10.59 -8.79 1.37
N ILE A 94 -10.09 -9.36 0.30
CA ILE A 94 -8.65 -9.30 -0.03
C ILE A 94 -8.21 -7.86 -0.28
N GLY A 95 -9.00 -7.05 -1.00
CA GLY A 95 -8.67 -5.65 -1.28
C GLY A 95 -8.59 -4.79 -0.01
N ASP A 96 -9.58 -4.90 0.87
CA ASP A 96 -9.59 -4.13 2.13
C ASP A 96 -8.55 -4.64 3.13
N ALA A 97 -8.33 -5.95 3.22
CA ALA A 97 -7.26 -6.54 4.04
C ALA A 97 -5.86 -6.12 3.54
N TYR A 98 -5.70 -5.99 2.22
CA TYR A 98 -4.49 -5.44 1.62
C TYR A 98 -4.29 -3.97 2.01
N LEU A 99 -5.33 -3.14 1.92
CA LEU A 99 -5.29 -1.75 2.40
C LEU A 99 -4.90 -1.67 3.87
N LEU A 100 -5.52 -2.49 4.72
CA LEU A 100 -5.18 -2.55 6.15
C LEU A 100 -3.71 -2.93 6.38
N ARG A 101 -3.16 -3.78 5.55
CA ARG A 101 -1.76 -4.23 5.65
C ARG A 101 -0.76 -3.21 5.12
N ARG A 102 -1.02 -2.65 3.92
CA ARG A 102 -0.10 -1.77 3.19
C ARG A 102 -0.34 -0.28 3.42
N GLY A 103 -1.57 0.12 3.72
CA GLY A 103 -1.89 1.53 3.94
C GLY A 103 -1.09 2.12 5.08
N LEU A 104 -0.49 3.29 4.85
CA LEU A 104 0.16 4.08 5.89
C LEU A 104 -0.89 4.69 6.81
N PHE A 105 -1.91 5.30 6.20
CA PHE A 105 -3.10 5.83 6.87
C PHE A 105 -4.34 5.11 6.35
N MET A 106 -5.29 4.89 7.23
CA MET A 106 -6.59 4.38 6.84
C MET A 106 -7.54 5.54 6.50
N PRO A 107 -8.59 5.32 5.70
CA PRO A 107 -9.50 6.38 5.29
C PRO A 107 -10.03 7.27 6.43
N TRP A 108 -10.32 6.68 7.60
CA TRP A 108 -10.78 7.44 8.76
C TRP A 108 -9.70 8.27 9.48
N GLU A 109 -8.43 8.05 9.17
CA GLU A 109 -7.31 8.79 9.76
C GLU A 109 -6.98 10.05 8.95
N LEU A 110 -7.43 10.12 7.69
CA LEU A 110 -7.10 11.23 6.78
C LEU A 110 -7.65 12.57 7.27
N GLU A 111 -8.79 12.59 7.94
CA GLU A 111 -9.36 13.83 8.52
C GLU A 111 -8.50 14.42 9.67
N ARG A 112 -7.45 13.70 10.13
CA ARG A 112 -6.49 14.20 11.13
C ARG A 112 -5.31 14.95 10.51
N ILE A 113 -5.06 14.72 9.23
CA ILE A 113 -3.89 15.26 8.51
C ILE A 113 -4.29 16.12 7.31
N LEU A 114 -5.53 16.05 6.86
CA LEU A 114 -6.10 16.83 5.77
C LEU A 114 -7.34 17.58 6.26
N ASP A 115 -7.68 18.66 5.56
CA ASP A 115 -8.99 19.27 5.70
C ASP A 115 -10.10 18.26 5.47
N ARG A 116 -11.15 18.31 6.30
CA ARG A 116 -12.23 17.33 6.32
C ARG A 116 -12.98 17.24 4.98
N GLU A 117 -13.24 18.36 4.34
CA GLU A 117 -13.95 18.40 3.04
C GLU A 117 -13.07 17.79 1.95
N THR A 118 -11.81 18.18 1.89
CA THR A 118 -10.79 17.63 0.99
C THR A 118 -10.63 16.13 1.16
N ALA A 119 -10.55 15.64 2.39
CA ALA A 119 -10.44 14.20 2.66
C ALA A 119 -11.67 13.42 2.18
N ARG A 120 -12.87 13.93 2.45
CA ARG A 120 -14.13 13.29 2.04
C ARG A 120 -14.31 13.29 0.53
N GLU A 121 -14.06 14.41 -0.12
CA GLU A 121 -14.17 14.51 -1.58
C GLU A 121 -13.13 13.63 -2.27
N GLY A 122 -11.89 13.65 -1.81
CA GLY A 122 -10.81 12.80 -2.33
C GLY A 122 -11.13 11.32 -2.19
N LEU A 123 -11.61 10.87 -1.02
CA LEU A 123 -12.02 9.48 -0.80
C LEU A 123 -13.22 9.07 -1.68
N ALA A 124 -14.21 9.96 -1.83
CA ALA A 124 -15.36 9.68 -2.67
C ALA A 124 -14.99 9.56 -4.17
N ARG A 125 -14.10 10.43 -4.65
CA ARG A 125 -13.60 10.38 -6.04
C ARG A 125 -12.69 9.18 -6.28
N LEU A 126 -11.87 8.80 -5.30
CA LEU A 126 -10.94 7.70 -5.42
C LEU A 126 -11.66 6.34 -5.44
N ASP A 127 -12.75 6.21 -4.71
CA ASP A 127 -13.48 4.94 -4.49
C ASP A 127 -12.53 3.76 -4.23
N LEU A 128 -11.65 3.97 -3.24
CA LEU A 128 -10.46 3.13 -3.00
C LEU A 128 -10.83 1.65 -2.82
N SER A 129 -11.89 1.36 -2.05
CA SER A 129 -12.30 -0.03 -1.79
C SER A 129 -12.74 -0.73 -3.07
N ALA A 130 -13.59 -0.12 -3.89
CA ALA A 130 -14.05 -0.70 -5.16
C ALA A 130 -12.87 -0.93 -6.12
N ARG A 131 -11.94 0.02 -6.21
CA ARG A 131 -10.76 -0.13 -7.08
C ARG A 131 -9.83 -1.24 -6.61
N LEU A 132 -9.59 -1.38 -5.31
CA LEU A 132 -8.81 -2.49 -4.75
C LEU A 132 -9.49 -3.83 -5.00
N GLN A 133 -10.82 -3.92 -4.82
CA GLN A 133 -11.59 -5.13 -5.13
C GLN A 133 -11.48 -5.50 -6.61
N ALA A 134 -11.65 -4.53 -7.50
CA ALA A 134 -11.54 -4.76 -8.95
C ALA A 134 -10.13 -5.24 -9.35
N THR A 135 -9.08 -4.72 -8.70
CA THR A 135 -7.69 -5.17 -8.94
C THR A 135 -7.46 -6.59 -8.42
N ALA A 136 -8.09 -6.96 -7.32
CA ALA A 136 -7.87 -8.25 -6.64
C ALA A 136 -8.38 -9.47 -7.42
N ASP A 137 -9.06 -9.31 -8.53
CA ASP A 137 -9.70 -10.37 -9.33
C ASP A 137 -10.35 -11.48 -8.49
N PRO A 138 -11.65 -11.43 -8.26
CA PRO A 138 -12.36 -12.39 -7.40
C PRO A 138 -12.37 -13.83 -7.92
N HIS A 139 -12.03 -14.05 -9.20
CA HIS A 139 -11.98 -15.37 -9.83
C HIS A 139 -10.60 -16.03 -9.77
N GLY A 140 -9.57 -15.27 -9.39
CA GLY A 140 -8.20 -15.76 -9.22
C GLY A 140 -7.96 -16.46 -7.88
N SER A 141 -6.81 -17.09 -7.74
CA SER A 141 -6.39 -17.58 -6.43
C SER A 141 -6.11 -16.41 -5.48
N PRO A 142 -6.26 -16.58 -4.15
CA PRO A 142 -5.93 -15.53 -3.19
C PRO A 142 -4.49 -14.99 -3.34
N ARG A 143 -3.55 -15.85 -3.73
CA ARG A 143 -2.17 -15.47 -4.01
C ARG A 143 -2.07 -14.60 -5.27
N ALA A 144 -2.78 -14.96 -6.34
CA ALA A 144 -2.83 -14.17 -7.57
C ALA A 144 -3.46 -12.79 -7.33
N ALA A 145 -4.53 -12.72 -6.53
CA ALA A 145 -5.16 -11.48 -6.14
C ALA A 145 -4.19 -10.55 -5.39
N VAL A 146 -3.41 -11.07 -4.43
CA VAL A 146 -2.40 -10.28 -3.72
C VAL A 146 -1.29 -9.83 -4.68
N SER A 147 -0.83 -10.70 -5.59
CA SER A 147 0.18 -10.33 -6.59
C SER A 147 -0.32 -9.21 -7.52
N ALA A 148 -1.59 -9.25 -7.93
CA ALA A 148 -2.20 -8.19 -8.74
C ALA A 148 -2.21 -6.85 -7.97
N LEU A 149 -2.57 -6.87 -6.68
CA LEU A 149 -2.56 -5.69 -5.82
C LEU A 149 -1.15 -5.15 -5.59
N GLU A 150 -0.17 -6.02 -5.29
CA GLU A 150 1.24 -5.60 -5.10
C GLU A 150 1.80 -4.96 -6.38
N LYS A 151 1.54 -5.55 -7.55
CA LYS A 151 1.99 -5.01 -8.83
C LYS A 151 1.28 -3.70 -9.20
N GLY A 152 -0.04 -3.68 -9.08
CA GLY A 152 -0.85 -2.55 -9.53
C GLY A 152 -0.80 -1.33 -8.62
N TRP A 153 -0.57 -1.51 -7.33
CA TRP A 153 -0.63 -0.42 -6.34
C TRP A 153 0.73 -0.10 -5.72
N TYR A 154 1.43 -1.09 -5.18
CA TYR A 154 2.70 -0.83 -4.51
C TYR A 154 3.85 -0.68 -5.51
N MET A 155 4.05 -1.67 -6.38
CA MET A 155 5.14 -1.65 -7.36
C MET A 155 5.01 -0.46 -8.30
N SER A 156 3.87 -0.30 -8.98
CA SER A 156 3.68 0.77 -9.95
C SER A 156 3.54 2.16 -9.32
N GLY A 157 2.84 2.26 -8.19
CA GLY A 157 2.55 3.53 -7.53
C GLY A 157 3.69 4.06 -6.65
N GLN A 158 4.62 3.21 -6.23
CA GLN A 158 5.72 3.59 -5.36
C GLN A 158 7.07 3.15 -5.91
N LEU A 159 7.35 1.86 -6.03
CA LEU A 159 8.70 1.38 -6.32
C LEU A 159 9.25 1.82 -7.68
N LEU A 160 8.48 1.61 -8.74
CA LEU A 160 8.90 2.00 -10.10
C LEU A 160 8.97 3.53 -10.23
N ARG A 161 8.06 4.24 -9.60
CA ARG A 161 8.04 5.69 -9.57
C ARG A 161 9.26 6.25 -8.82
N ASP A 162 9.60 5.66 -7.68
CA ASP A 162 10.80 6.04 -6.92
C ASP A 162 12.08 5.75 -7.72
N ALA A 163 12.15 4.62 -8.43
CA ALA A 163 13.26 4.28 -9.29
C ALA A 163 13.39 5.27 -10.47
N ASP A 164 12.27 5.67 -11.07
CA ASP A 164 12.26 6.59 -12.22
C ASP A 164 12.78 7.97 -11.83
N TRP A 165 12.11 8.68 -10.88
CA TRP A 165 12.55 10.03 -10.53
C TRP A 165 13.95 10.07 -9.91
N ALA A 166 14.32 9.07 -9.11
CA ALA A 166 15.64 9.00 -8.48
C ALA A 166 16.75 8.71 -9.51
N GLY A 167 16.49 7.81 -10.45
CA GLY A 167 17.41 7.52 -11.56
C GLY A 167 17.57 8.74 -12.48
N MET A 168 16.44 9.32 -12.91
CA MET A 168 16.44 10.46 -13.83
C MET A 168 17.13 11.70 -13.23
N ALA A 169 17.06 11.89 -11.90
CA ALA A 169 17.78 12.96 -11.22
C ALA A 169 19.33 12.91 -11.43
N HIS A 170 19.85 11.74 -11.79
CA HIS A 170 21.28 11.50 -12.04
C HIS A 170 21.58 11.03 -13.48
N SER A 171 20.62 11.15 -14.39
CA SER A 171 20.73 10.66 -15.77
C SER A 171 21.12 9.16 -15.83
N LEU A 172 20.58 8.38 -14.90
CA LEU A 172 20.73 6.92 -14.80
C LEU A 172 19.39 6.26 -15.11
N GLU A 173 19.36 5.37 -16.09
CA GLU A 173 18.19 4.54 -16.38
C GLU A 173 18.22 3.31 -15.46
N ILE A 174 17.18 3.15 -14.61
CA ILE A 174 17.02 1.97 -13.76
C ILE A 174 16.01 1.04 -14.41
N ARG A 175 16.44 -0.17 -14.74
CA ARG A 175 15.59 -1.25 -15.30
C ARG A 175 15.32 -2.31 -14.25
N VAL A 176 14.11 -2.88 -14.29
CA VAL A 176 13.65 -3.95 -13.40
C VAL A 176 13.46 -5.26 -14.18
#